data_66eaa73a8efd491145b72d0f73ca29a6
#
_entry.id   66eaa73a8efd491145b72d0f73ca29a6
#
_cell.length_a   1.000
_cell.length_b   1.000
_cell.length_c   1.000
_cell.angle_alpha   90.00
_cell.angle_beta   90.00
_cell.angle_gamma   90.00
#
_symmetry.space_group_name_H-M   'P 1'
#
loop_
_entity.id
_entity.type
_entity.pdbx_description
1 polymer ?
#
loop_
_entity_poly.entity_id
_entity_poly.type
_entity_poly.pdbx_seq_one_letter_code
_entity_poly.pdbx_strand_id
1 'polypeptide(L)'
;MDEPTSMYTDPDTGARKELKLCRLSLIDPAALHDLGSVAGYGATKYGDNNWTGGYPWSHSVDALYRHLLSWQQGRNLDDESGLPHLAHAAWHCLALLAYQQHDACLLYTSDAADERSSV
;
A
#
# COMPACT_ATOMS: atom_id res chain seq x y z
N MET A 1 8.34 10.71 -14.35
CA MET A 1 9.08 11.65 -13.49
C MET A 1 10.37 11.00 -13.01
N ASP A 2 11.48 11.68 -13.23
CA ASP A 2 12.76 11.12 -12.83
C ASP A 2 13.03 11.35 -11.36
N GLU A 3 13.63 10.39 -10.71
CA GLU A 3 14.05 10.54 -9.33
C GLU A 3 15.27 11.46 -9.25
N PRO A 4 15.36 12.30 -8.21
CA PRO A 4 16.60 12.99 -7.90
C PRO A 4 17.70 11.96 -7.64
N THR A 5 18.87 12.23 -8.17
CA THR A 5 20.02 11.34 -8.00
C THR A 5 21.26 12.14 -7.62
N SER A 6 22.19 11.50 -6.95
CA SER A 6 23.50 12.03 -6.68
C SER A 6 24.53 10.91 -6.83
N MET A 7 25.79 11.30 -7.01
CA MET A 7 26.87 10.33 -7.16
C MET A 7 27.62 10.19 -5.84
N TYR A 8 27.75 8.95 -5.39
CA TYR A 8 28.57 8.62 -4.24
C TYR A 8 29.91 8.07 -4.73
N THR A 9 30.99 8.48 -4.09
CA THR A 9 32.32 7.93 -4.32
C THR A 9 32.89 7.47 -3.00
N ASP A 10 33.27 6.20 -2.93
CA ASP A 10 33.86 5.65 -1.72
C ASP A 10 35.24 6.25 -1.50
N PRO A 11 35.54 6.83 -0.32
CA PRO A 11 36.81 7.52 -0.10
C PRO A 11 38.01 6.57 -0.04
N ASP A 12 37.81 5.30 0.27
CA ASP A 12 38.91 4.34 0.43
C ASP A 12 39.18 3.57 -0.85
N THR A 13 38.14 3.21 -1.59
CA THR A 13 38.28 2.34 -2.76
C THR A 13 38.15 3.08 -4.09
N GLY A 14 37.52 4.27 -4.05
CA GLY A 14 37.23 5.01 -5.28
C GLY A 14 36.00 4.48 -6.03
N ALA A 15 35.34 3.45 -5.52
CA ALA A 15 34.17 2.93 -6.19
C ALA A 15 33.03 3.96 -6.18
N ARG A 16 32.31 4.00 -7.29
CA ARG A 16 31.25 4.99 -7.49
C ARG A 16 29.89 4.32 -7.61
N LYS A 17 28.87 4.99 -7.09
CA LYS A 17 27.50 4.50 -7.16
C LYS A 17 26.54 5.67 -7.20
N GLU A 18 25.59 5.58 -8.10
CA GLU A 18 24.49 6.53 -8.17
C GLU A 18 23.52 6.27 -7.03
N LEU A 19 23.14 7.34 -6.32
CA LEU A 19 22.17 7.27 -5.24
C LEU A 19 20.84 7.79 -5.72
N LYS A 20 19.77 7.08 -5.37
CA LYS A 20 18.41 7.43 -5.74
C LYS A 20 17.64 7.92 -4.52
N LEU A 21 16.60 8.74 -4.74
CA LEU A 21 15.75 9.23 -3.68
C LEU A 21 14.98 8.08 -3.02
N CYS A 22 14.47 7.14 -3.81
CA CYS A 22 13.73 6.01 -3.29
C CYS A 22 14.68 5.06 -2.57
N ARG A 23 14.46 4.91 -1.26
CA ARG A 23 15.33 4.09 -0.41
C ARG A 23 14.46 3.12 0.40
N LEU A 24 14.09 2.03 -0.23
CA LEU A 24 13.25 1.01 0.40
C LEU A 24 13.87 0.40 1.64
N SER A 25 15.22 0.44 1.73
CA SER A 25 15.94 -0.07 2.90
C SER A 25 15.67 0.73 4.18
N LEU A 26 15.08 1.93 4.06
CA LEU A 26 14.69 2.72 5.23
C LEU A 26 13.31 2.37 5.77
N ILE A 27 12.58 1.51 5.08
CA ILE A 27 11.29 1.03 5.56
C ILE A 27 11.54 -0.09 6.56
N ASP A 28 10.88 0.00 7.73
CA ASP A 28 11.03 -1.03 8.76
C ASP A 28 10.69 -2.41 8.20
N PRO A 29 11.62 -3.38 8.26
CA PRO A 29 11.36 -4.69 7.63
C PRO A 29 10.24 -5.48 8.29
N ALA A 30 10.05 -5.35 9.61
CA ALA A 30 8.96 -6.06 10.28
C ALA A 30 7.61 -5.50 9.86
N ALA A 31 7.49 -4.19 9.75
CA ALA A 31 6.26 -3.55 9.28
C ALA A 31 5.96 -3.94 7.83
N LEU A 32 6.98 -3.97 7.00
CA LEU A 32 6.83 -4.40 5.60
C LEU A 32 6.40 -5.87 5.51
N HIS A 33 6.94 -6.72 6.38
CA HIS A 33 6.55 -8.13 6.46
C HIS A 33 5.06 -8.26 6.82
N ASP A 34 4.60 -7.47 7.79
CA ASP A 34 3.18 -7.48 8.17
C ASP A 34 2.28 -7.07 7.01
N LEU A 35 2.71 -6.08 6.25
CA LEU A 35 1.98 -5.66 5.06
C LEU A 35 1.90 -6.80 4.04
N GLY A 36 3.01 -7.51 3.82
CA GLY A 36 3.03 -8.68 2.94
C GLY A 36 2.12 -9.79 3.44
N SER A 37 2.02 -9.96 4.75
CA SER A 37 1.13 -10.95 5.35
C SER A 37 -0.33 -10.63 5.08
N VAL A 38 -0.71 -9.35 5.11
CA VAL A 38 -2.06 -8.93 4.75
C VAL A 38 -2.34 -9.24 3.27
N ALA A 39 -1.39 -8.95 2.40
CA ALA A 39 -1.53 -9.29 0.98
C ALA A 39 -1.76 -10.79 0.77
N GLY A 40 -0.98 -11.62 1.48
CA GLY A 40 -1.12 -13.08 1.42
C GLY A 40 -2.45 -13.56 1.97
N TYR A 41 -2.91 -12.97 3.06
CA TYR A 41 -4.21 -13.28 3.63
C TYR A 41 -5.33 -12.98 2.62
N GLY A 42 -5.27 -11.82 1.97
CA GLY A 42 -6.24 -11.48 0.94
C GLY A 42 -6.21 -12.46 -0.22
N ALA A 43 -5.04 -12.92 -0.60
CA ALA A 43 -4.89 -13.91 -1.67
C ALA A 43 -5.56 -15.24 -1.31
N THR A 44 -5.53 -15.65 -0.05
CA THR A 44 -6.22 -16.88 0.36
C THR A 44 -7.73 -16.74 0.29
N LYS A 45 -8.27 -15.54 0.46
CA LYS A 45 -9.71 -15.29 0.37
C LYS A 45 -10.19 -15.12 -1.07
N TYR A 46 -9.42 -14.42 -1.89
CA TYR A 46 -9.90 -13.93 -3.18
C TYR A 46 -9.04 -14.37 -4.36
N GLY A 47 -7.90 -15.01 -4.11
CA GLY A 47 -6.95 -15.40 -5.15
C GLY A 47 -5.86 -14.34 -5.33
N ASP A 48 -4.74 -14.78 -5.88
CA ASP A 48 -3.59 -13.91 -6.11
C ASP A 48 -3.98 -12.79 -7.06
N ASN A 49 -3.58 -11.57 -6.69
CA ASN A 49 -3.81 -10.38 -7.52
C ASN A 49 -5.27 -10.08 -7.82
N ASN A 50 -6.21 -10.62 -7.05
CA ASN A 50 -7.63 -10.34 -7.25
C ASN A 50 -7.91 -8.83 -7.27
N TRP A 51 -7.29 -8.09 -6.35
CA TRP A 51 -7.53 -6.65 -6.21
C TRP A 51 -7.12 -5.85 -7.44
N THR A 52 -6.20 -6.38 -8.27
CA THR A 52 -5.75 -5.67 -9.47
C THR A 52 -6.83 -5.55 -10.52
N GLY A 53 -7.88 -6.35 -10.43
CA GLY A 53 -9.03 -6.21 -11.32
C GLY A 53 -9.84 -4.97 -11.08
N GLY A 54 -9.67 -4.35 -9.92
CA GLY A 54 -10.37 -3.15 -9.56
C GLY A 54 -11.72 -3.40 -8.91
N TYR A 55 -12.09 -2.53 -8.00
CA TYR A 55 -13.40 -2.49 -7.38
C TYR A 55 -13.64 -1.04 -6.92
N PRO A 56 -14.85 -0.66 -6.52
CA PRO A 56 -15.09 0.71 -6.09
C PRO A 56 -14.12 1.10 -4.98
N TRP A 57 -13.39 2.18 -5.16
CA TRP A 57 -12.38 2.60 -4.19
C TRP A 57 -12.97 2.87 -2.80
N SER A 58 -14.26 3.21 -2.74
CA SER A 58 -14.95 3.42 -1.46
C SER A 58 -14.92 2.20 -0.57
N HIS A 59 -14.87 0.99 -1.13
CA HIS A 59 -14.76 -0.23 -0.33
C HIS A 59 -13.44 -0.28 0.43
N SER A 60 -12.34 0.12 -0.20
CA SER A 60 -11.05 0.21 0.48
C SER A 60 -11.03 1.34 1.51
N VAL A 61 -11.65 2.47 1.22
CA VAL A 61 -11.75 3.56 2.17
C VAL A 61 -12.52 3.13 3.42
N ASP A 62 -13.64 2.45 3.24
CA ASP A 62 -14.42 1.95 4.37
C ASP A 62 -13.63 0.95 5.20
N ALA A 63 -12.92 0.03 4.55
CA ALA A 63 -12.09 -0.94 5.26
C ALA A 63 -10.94 -0.27 6.01
N LEU A 64 -10.30 0.71 5.37
CA LEU A 64 -9.24 1.51 5.99
C LEU A 64 -9.76 2.16 7.28
N TYR A 65 -10.92 2.79 7.23
CA TYR A 65 -11.51 3.42 8.41
C TYR A 65 -11.83 2.41 9.49
N ARG A 66 -12.41 1.26 9.14
CA ARG A 66 -12.74 0.25 10.15
C ARG A 66 -11.50 -0.21 10.91
N HIS A 67 -10.42 -0.50 10.19
CA HIS A 67 -9.18 -0.95 10.82
C HIS A 67 -8.55 0.17 11.67
N LEU A 68 -8.55 1.38 11.16
CA LEU A 68 -7.98 2.51 11.89
C LEU A 68 -8.76 2.80 13.18
N LEU A 69 -10.09 2.77 13.11
CA LEU A 69 -10.94 2.98 14.29
C LEU A 69 -10.79 1.86 15.31
N SER A 70 -10.66 0.62 14.86
CA SER A 70 -10.42 -0.50 15.76
C SER A 70 -9.10 -0.34 16.50
N TRP A 71 -8.06 0.05 15.80
CA TRP A 71 -6.77 0.32 16.40
C TRP A 71 -6.87 1.47 17.42
N GLN A 72 -7.56 2.54 17.09
CA GLN A 72 -7.75 3.68 17.99
C GLN A 72 -8.46 3.29 19.28
N GLN A 73 -9.30 2.28 19.22
CA GLN A 73 -10.03 1.76 20.39
C GLN A 73 -9.22 0.76 21.21
N GLY A 74 -7.95 0.59 20.88
CA GLY A 74 -7.04 -0.26 21.63
C GLY A 74 -6.96 -1.71 21.14
N ARG A 75 -7.56 -2.03 20.01
CA ARG A 75 -7.47 -3.36 19.42
C ARG A 75 -6.33 -3.37 18.42
N ASN A 76 -5.28 -4.13 18.73
CA ASN A 76 -4.12 -4.16 17.86
C ASN A 76 -4.27 -5.14 16.69
N LEU A 77 -4.93 -6.27 16.93
CA LEU A 77 -5.04 -7.34 15.94
C LEU A 77 -6.46 -7.49 15.46
N ASP A 78 -6.58 -7.72 14.14
CA ASP A 78 -7.86 -8.04 13.52
C ASP A 78 -8.31 -9.45 13.93
N ASP A 79 -9.57 -9.58 14.34
CA ASP A 79 -10.10 -10.85 14.84
C ASP A 79 -10.16 -11.93 13.76
N GLU A 80 -10.42 -11.53 12.52
CA GLU A 80 -10.55 -12.49 11.42
C GLU A 80 -9.20 -13.02 10.96
N SER A 81 -8.24 -12.13 10.74
CA SER A 81 -6.94 -12.52 10.18
C SER A 81 -5.87 -12.78 11.22
N GLY A 82 -6.02 -12.22 12.42
CA GLY A 82 -4.96 -12.24 13.43
C GLY A 82 -3.82 -11.29 13.13
N LEU A 83 -3.94 -10.47 12.10
CA LEU A 83 -2.89 -9.55 11.68
C LEU A 83 -3.17 -8.14 12.21
N PRO A 84 -2.13 -7.30 12.36
CA PRO A 84 -2.33 -5.96 12.88
C PRO A 84 -3.33 -5.14 12.08
N HIS A 85 -4.24 -4.46 12.77
CA HIS A 85 -5.17 -3.54 12.12
C HIS A 85 -4.44 -2.48 11.30
N LEU A 86 -3.31 -1.97 11.80
CA LEU A 86 -2.54 -0.96 11.06
C LEU A 86 -1.94 -1.51 9.77
N ALA A 87 -1.60 -2.80 9.74
CA ALA A 87 -1.13 -3.43 8.51
C ALA A 87 -2.25 -3.55 7.48
N HIS A 88 -3.46 -3.88 7.91
CA HIS A 88 -4.63 -3.86 7.03
C HIS A 88 -4.91 -2.46 6.50
N ALA A 89 -4.85 -1.46 7.36
CA ALA A 89 -5.04 -0.07 6.96
C ALA A 89 -3.99 0.35 5.92
N ALA A 90 -2.73 0.00 6.17
CA ALA A 90 -1.63 0.31 5.24
C ALA A 90 -1.83 -0.37 3.89
N TRP A 91 -2.30 -1.63 3.90
CA TRP A 91 -2.56 -2.34 2.65
C TRP A 91 -3.62 -1.62 1.80
N HIS A 92 -4.69 -1.13 2.43
CA HIS A 92 -5.71 -0.38 1.69
C HIS A 92 -5.18 0.94 1.13
N CYS A 93 -4.31 1.62 1.88
CA CYS A 93 -3.64 2.81 1.35
C CYS A 93 -2.77 2.46 0.14
N LEU A 94 -2.04 1.35 0.23
CA LEU A 94 -1.20 0.89 -0.88
C LEU A 94 -2.03 0.53 -2.11
N ALA A 95 -3.14 -0.17 -1.91
CA ALA A 95 -4.03 -0.53 -3.01
C ALA A 95 -4.60 0.72 -3.69
N LEU A 96 -5.05 1.70 -2.90
CA LEU A 96 -5.56 2.95 -3.43
C LEU A 96 -4.49 3.72 -4.20
N LEU A 97 -3.28 3.73 -3.67
CA LEU A 97 -2.15 4.38 -4.35
C LEU A 97 -1.84 3.69 -5.67
N ALA A 98 -1.83 2.36 -5.68
CA ALA A 98 -1.60 1.59 -6.90
C ALA A 98 -2.69 1.85 -7.94
N TYR A 99 -3.94 1.91 -7.49
CA TYR A 99 -5.04 2.27 -8.38
C TYR A 99 -4.82 3.65 -8.98
N GLN A 100 -4.38 4.61 -8.20
CA GLN A 100 -4.14 5.95 -8.67
C GLN A 100 -3.00 6.02 -9.69
N GLN A 101 -1.99 5.17 -9.56
CA GLN A 101 -0.82 5.15 -10.43
C GLN A 101 -1.02 4.40 -11.73
N HIS A 102 -1.94 3.46 -11.75
CA HIS A 102 -2.22 2.67 -12.94
C HIS A 102 -3.36 3.31 -13.73
N ASP A 103 -3.77 2.66 -14.80
CA ASP A 103 -4.85 3.18 -15.62
C ASP A 103 -6.11 3.33 -14.77
N ALA A 104 -6.63 4.55 -14.71
CA ALA A 104 -7.79 4.86 -13.92
C ALA A 104 -9.01 4.00 -14.26
N CYS A 105 -9.10 3.49 -15.45
CA CYS A 105 -10.19 2.61 -15.84
C CYS A 105 -10.26 1.34 -15.03
N LEU A 106 -9.12 0.92 -14.48
CA LEU A 106 -9.08 -0.28 -13.67
C LEU A 106 -9.58 -0.06 -12.26
N LEU A 107 -9.62 1.20 -11.82
CA LEU A 107 -9.96 1.54 -10.46
C LEU A 107 -11.43 1.59 -10.21
N TYR A 108 -12.15 1.83 -11.28
CA TYR A 108 -13.46 2.32 -11.11
C TYR A 108 -14.43 1.34 -11.60
N THR A 109 -15.16 1.10 -10.72
CA THR A 109 -16.50 0.96 -11.06
C THR A 109 -17.10 2.30 -10.86
N SER A 110 -18.05 2.56 -11.56
CA SER A 110 -18.58 3.83 -11.89
C SER A 110 -18.82 4.82 -10.76
N ASP A 111 -19.33 4.37 -9.63
CA ASP A 111 -19.71 5.29 -8.57
C ASP A 111 -18.51 6.06 -8.00
N ALA A 112 -17.37 5.39 -7.84
CA ALA A 112 -16.19 6.05 -7.32
C ALA A 112 -15.65 7.11 -8.28
N ALA A 113 -15.64 6.80 -9.58
CA ALA A 113 -15.18 7.74 -10.59
C ALA A 113 -16.10 8.95 -10.65
N ASP A 114 -17.40 8.72 -10.59
CA ASP A 114 -18.39 9.79 -10.67
C ASP A 114 -18.29 10.72 -9.47
N GLU A 115 -18.13 10.18 -8.29
CA GLU A 115 -17.97 10.99 -7.10
C GLU A 115 -16.76 11.90 -7.19
N ARG A 116 -15.65 11.40 -7.70
CA ARG A 116 -14.44 12.20 -7.85
C ARG A 116 -14.56 13.26 -8.91
N SER A 117 -15.24 12.97 -9.99
CA SER A 117 -15.37 13.94 -11.06
C SER A 117 -16.39 15.02 -10.76
N SER A 118 -17.29 14.81 -9.83
CA SER A 118 -18.30 15.80 -9.48
C SER A 118 -17.80 16.87 -8.50
N VAL A 119 -16.62 16.73 -8.02
CA VAL A 119 -16.06 17.65 -7.02
C VAL A 119 -15.36 18.86 -7.64
#